data_70c874f49d14990b4054b7d64824e759
#
_entry.id   70c874f49d14990b4054b7d64824e759
#
_cell.length_a   1.000
_cell.length_b   1.000
_cell.length_c   1.000
_cell.angle_alpha   90.00
_cell.angle_beta   90.00
_cell.angle_gamma   90.00
#
_symmetry.space_group_name_H-M   'P 1'
#
loop_
_entity.id
_entity.type
_entity.pdbx_description
1 polymer ?
#
loop_
_entity_poly.entity_id
_entity_poly.type
_entity_poly.pdbx_seq_one_letter_code
_entity_poly.pdbx_strand_id
1 'polypeptide(L)'
;MPHLDTSARSTASYDWSATALGDAARWPLPLRLSSDLLLNSPLPTLLVWGQETVLVFNEAYAALAGAGYGRVPGGSVPPVMPPPLSAAGDALQAAWRGEAGVVQDAALTFRRIDGNHDGRYDLRLSPVRDETGAVRGVQLALAPATEAPVAEDSAGAGLRILVVEDNIDSQYLVCEMLKAFGHEADGVAHPDDALGLLGRQRYDVLFSDVSLPGMSGVELATRAIKDDPSMRVIFASGYGDTLLRHLEFPYQSLQKPYEIDQLQDALAKVARAPARR
;
A
#
# COMPACT_ATOMS: atom_id res chain seq x y z
N MET A 1 -14.02 21.34 -14.99
CA MET A 1 -13.87 19.90 -14.73
C MET A 1 -14.07 19.18 -16.04
N PRO A 2 -13.03 18.67 -16.73
CA PRO A 2 -13.25 17.83 -17.90
C PRO A 2 -13.81 16.48 -17.41
N HIS A 3 -14.92 16.06 -17.98
CA HIS A 3 -15.47 14.73 -17.82
C HIS A 3 -14.42 13.72 -18.29
N LEU A 4 -13.89 12.93 -17.35
CA LEU A 4 -13.15 11.72 -17.67
C LEU A 4 -14.11 10.77 -18.36
N ASP A 5 -13.88 10.53 -19.65
CA ASP A 5 -14.58 9.52 -20.43
C ASP A 5 -14.22 8.15 -19.84
N THR A 6 -15.17 7.56 -19.10
CA THR A 6 -15.01 6.32 -18.33
C THR A 6 -15.27 5.09 -19.21
N SER A 7 -15.07 5.18 -20.53
CA SER A 7 -15.13 3.99 -21.38
C SER A 7 -13.96 3.08 -21.05
N ALA A 8 -14.26 1.84 -20.63
CA ALA A 8 -13.24 0.82 -20.32
C ALA A 8 -12.30 0.68 -21.52
N ARG A 9 -11.01 0.92 -21.29
CA ARG A 9 -9.98 0.81 -22.30
C ARG A 9 -9.61 -0.66 -22.46
N SER A 10 -9.79 -1.19 -23.65
CA SER A 10 -9.47 -2.57 -23.98
C SER A 10 -8.35 -2.60 -25.03
N THR A 11 -7.55 -3.64 -25.03
CA THR A 11 -6.57 -3.92 -26.10
C THR A 11 -7.22 -3.95 -27.48
N ALA A 12 -8.49 -4.32 -27.57
CA ALA A 12 -9.28 -4.27 -28.82
C ALA A 12 -9.54 -2.85 -29.35
N SER A 13 -9.37 -1.81 -28.52
CA SER A 13 -9.60 -0.41 -28.91
C SER A 13 -8.41 0.23 -29.64
N TYR A 14 -7.26 -0.47 -29.73
CA TYR A 14 -6.03 0.05 -30.32
C TYR A 14 -5.63 -0.76 -31.56
N ASP A 15 -5.07 -0.07 -32.54
CA ASP A 15 -4.46 -0.72 -33.70
C ASP A 15 -3.00 -1.14 -33.36
N TRP A 16 -2.84 -2.41 -33.03
CA TRP A 16 -1.55 -3.02 -32.71
C TRP A 16 -0.80 -3.53 -33.93
N SER A 17 -1.42 -3.55 -35.12
CA SER A 17 -0.89 -4.19 -36.32
C SER A 17 0.47 -3.59 -36.77
N ALA A 18 0.70 -2.32 -36.47
CA ALA A 18 1.94 -1.60 -36.76
C ALA A 18 3.00 -1.69 -35.62
N THR A 19 2.72 -2.48 -34.59
CA THR A 19 3.65 -2.66 -33.43
C THR A 19 4.42 -3.97 -33.52
N ALA A 20 5.45 -4.13 -32.67
CA ALA A 20 6.21 -5.38 -32.58
C ALA A 20 5.34 -6.55 -32.05
N LEU A 21 4.21 -6.25 -31.40
CA LEU A 21 3.28 -7.26 -30.89
C LEU A 21 2.31 -7.78 -31.94
N GLY A 22 2.12 -7.06 -33.04
CA GLY A 22 1.18 -7.43 -34.12
C GLY A 22 -0.29 -7.45 -33.65
N ASP A 23 -1.14 -8.08 -34.44
CA ASP A 23 -2.57 -8.15 -34.22
C ASP A 23 -2.94 -8.75 -32.86
N ALA A 24 -3.67 -7.98 -32.03
CA ALA A 24 -4.06 -8.39 -30.69
C ALA A 24 -4.96 -9.65 -30.64
N ALA A 25 -5.66 -9.97 -31.74
CA ALA A 25 -6.43 -11.19 -31.84
C ALA A 25 -5.54 -12.47 -31.80
N ARG A 26 -4.25 -12.33 -32.09
CA ARG A 26 -3.27 -13.42 -32.07
C ARG A 26 -2.44 -13.48 -30.81
N TRP A 27 -2.64 -12.55 -29.88
CA TRP A 27 -1.89 -12.52 -28.65
C TRP A 27 -2.21 -13.71 -27.75
N PRO A 28 -1.19 -14.26 -27.05
CA PRO A 28 -1.46 -15.22 -25.99
C PRO A 28 -2.31 -14.57 -24.90
N LEU A 29 -3.17 -15.37 -24.27
CA LEU A 29 -4.13 -14.90 -23.28
C LEU A 29 -3.48 -14.08 -22.15
N PRO A 30 -2.32 -14.48 -21.57
CA PRO A 30 -1.65 -13.70 -20.53
C PRO A 30 -1.27 -12.29 -20.98
N LEU A 31 -0.77 -12.10 -22.20
CA LEU A 31 -0.43 -10.78 -22.71
C LEU A 31 -1.68 -9.89 -22.83
N ARG A 32 -2.77 -10.45 -23.35
CA ARG A 32 -4.03 -9.71 -23.53
C ARG A 32 -4.60 -9.28 -22.20
N LEU A 33 -4.72 -10.20 -21.24
CA LEU A 33 -5.28 -9.90 -19.92
C LEU A 33 -4.40 -8.90 -19.14
N SER A 34 -3.07 -9.08 -19.15
CA SER A 34 -2.16 -8.16 -18.47
C SER A 34 -2.19 -6.77 -19.10
N SER A 35 -2.32 -6.68 -20.43
CA SER A 35 -2.44 -5.40 -21.11
C SER A 35 -3.78 -4.73 -20.81
N ASP A 36 -4.89 -5.45 -20.77
CA ASP A 36 -6.20 -4.90 -20.41
C ASP A 36 -6.20 -4.38 -18.95
N LEU A 37 -5.62 -5.11 -18.01
CA LEU A 37 -5.48 -4.66 -16.63
C LEU A 37 -4.60 -3.41 -16.52
N LEU A 38 -3.46 -3.41 -17.22
CA LEU A 38 -2.53 -2.28 -17.26
C LEU A 38 -3.20 -1.01 -17.79
N LEU A 39 -3.93 -1.12 -18.90
CA LEU A 39 -4.58 0.04 -19.55
C LEU A 39 -5.64 0.69 -18.67
N ASN A 40 -6.26 -0.08 -17.76
CA ASN A 40 -7.26 0.40 -16.82
C ASN A 40 -6.69 0.72 -15.42
N SER A 41 -5.37 0.56 -15.22
CA SER A 41 -4.72 0.93 -13.96
C SER A 41 -4.67 2.46 -13.79
N PRO A 42 -5.03 2.99 -12.59
CA PRO A 42 -4.87 4.40 -12.29
C PRO A 42 -3.41 4.79 -12.05
N LEU A 43 -2.54 3.81 -11.73
CA LEU A 43 -1.12 4.03 -11.50
C LEU A 43 -0.34 4.02 -12.82
N PRO A 44 0.72 4.83 -12.93
CA PRO A 44 1.69 4.68 -14.02
C PRO A 44 2.21 3.24 -14.06
N THR A 45 1.88 2.54 -15.13
CA THR A 45 2.17 1.10 -15.23
C THR A 45 2.73 0.78 -16.60
N LEU A 46 3.73 -0.10 -16.64
CA LEU A 46 4.30 -0.66 -17.85
C LEU A 46 4.43 -2.18 -17.75
N LEU A 47 4.33 -2.85 -18.88
CA LEU A 47 4.54 -4.28 -19.04
C LEU A 47 5.73 -4.47 -19.99
N VAL A 48 6.73 -5.21 -19.55
CA VAL A 48 7.82 -5.73 -20.35
C VAL A 48 7.43 -7.10 -20.84
N TRP A 49 7.34 -7.29 -22.14
CA TRP A 49 6.93 -8.56 -22.74
C TRP A 49 8.03 -9.17 -23.59
N GLY A 50 8.27 -10.46 -23.38
CA GLY A 50 9.25 -11.25 -24.15
C GLY A 50 10.70 -10.85 -23.89
N GLN A 51 11.62 -11.64 -24.47
CA GLN A 51 13.06 -11.41 -24.34
C GLN A 51 13.54 -10.15 -25.10
N GLU A 52 12.76 -9.72 -26.08
CA GLU A 52 13.05 -8.49 -26.86
C GLU A 52 12.66 -7.21 -26.12
N THR A 53 12.09 -7.32 -24.93
CA THR A 53 11.74 -6.17 -24.08
C THR A 53 10.74 -5.23 -24.76
N VAL A 54 9.70 -5.79 -25.38
CA VAL A 54 8.62 -4.98 -25.94
C VAL A 54 7.81 -4.35 -24.78
N LEU A 55 7.61 -3.04 -24.84
CA LEU A 55 6.91 -2.30 -23.79
C LEU A 55 5.45 -2.01 -24.17
N VAL A 56 4.55 -2.33 -23.24
CA VAL A 56 3.17 -1.83 -23.23
C VAL A 56 3.04 -0.93 -22.00
N PHE A 57 2.37 0.21 -22.11
CA PHE A 57 2.21 1.16 -21.01
C PHE A 57 0.89 1.92 -21.10
N ASN A 58 0.43 2.42 -19.95
CA ASN A 58 -0.82 3.19 -19.88
C ASN A 58 -0.59 4.69 -20.04
N GLU A 59 -1.69 5.44 -20.12
CA GLU A 59 -1.64 6.90 -20.23
C GLU A 59 -1.03 7.57 -18.98
N ALA A 60 -1.25 7.00 -17.79
CA ALA A 60 -0.65 7.53 -16.58
C ALA A 60 0.88 7.46 -16.65
N TYR A 61 1.44 6.36 -17.19
CA TYR A 61 2.88 6.26 -17.43
C TYR A 61 3.35 7.23 -18.52
N ALA A 62 2.62 7.32 -19.64
CA ALA A 62 2.96 8.25 -20.72
C ALA A 62 2.96 9.71 -20.25
N ALA A 63 1.99 10.10 -19.43
CA ALA A 63 1.93 11.43 -18.83
C ALA A 63 3.13 11.71 -17.92
N LEU A 64 3.57 10.72 -17.16
CA LEU A 64 4.75 10.82 -16.30
C LEU A 64 6.05 10.88 -17.13
N ALA A 65 6.19 9.98 -18.12
CA ALA A 65 7.41 9.81 -18.90
C ALA A 65 7.62 10.88 -19.99
N GLY A 66 6.54 11.60 -20.38
CA GLY A 66 6.61 12.72 -21.32
C GLY A 66 6.52 12.31 -22.79
N ALA A 67 6.80 13.26 -23.68
CA ALA A 67 6.48 13.17 -25.12
C ALA A 67 7.15 12.03 -25.90
N GLY A 68 8.24 11.46 -25.40
CA GLY A 68 8.85 10.25 -25.99
C GLY A 68 7.92 9.02 -25.97
N TYR A 69 6.86 9.07 -25.16
CA TYR A 69 5.85 8.04 -24.99
C TYR A 69 4.49 8.46 -25.54
N GLY A 70 4.46 9.36 -26.52
CA GLY A 70 3.21 9.89 -27.11
C GLY A 70 2.37 8.87 -27.88
N ARG A 71 2.89 7.68 -28.17
CA ARG A 71 2.13 6.56 -28.75
C ARG A 71 1.73 5.58 -27.64
N VAL A 72 0.71 5.93 -26.92
CA VAL A 72 0.04 5.01 -25.99
C VAL A 72 -0.80 4.04 -26.82
N PRO A 73 -0.76 2.75 -26.55
CA PRO A 73 -0.15 2.04 -25.42
C PRO A 73 1.23 1.41 -25.70
N GLY A 74 1.99 1.89 -26.64
CA GLY A 74 3.32 1.39 -26.95
C GLY A 74 3.32 0.22 -27.91
N GLY A 75 3.87 -0.91 -27.52
CA GLY A 75 3.99 -2.12 -28.36
C GLY A 75 5.29 -2.22 -29.16
N SER A 76 6.31 -1.49 -28.74
CA SER A 76 7.63 -1.48 -29.40
C SER A 76 8.78 -1.66 -28.40
N VAL A 77 9.93 -2.07 -28.89
CA VAL A 77 11.17 -2.06 -28.11
C VAL A 77 11.61 -0.61 -27.94
N PRO A 78 11.84 -0.12 -26.73
CA PRO A 78 12.27 1.25 -26.52
C PRO A 78 13.71 1.45 -26.99
N PRO A 79 14.03 2.59 -27.63
CA PRO A 79 15.40 2.87 -28.06
C PRO A 79 16.36 3.13 -26.87
N VAL A 80 15.80 3.49 -25.71
CA VAL A 80 16.53 3.71 -24.46
C VAL A 80 15.75 3.06 -23.33
N MET A 81 16.47 2.40 -22.43
CA MET A 81 15.84 1.75 -21.26
C MET A 81 15.11 2.80 -20.41
N PRO A 82 13.82 2.62 -20.16
CA PRO A 82 13.06 3.51 -19.29
C PRO A 82 13.64 3.60 -17.88
N PRO A 83 13.61 4.79 -17.23
CA PRO A 83 14.16 4.97 -15.88
C PRO A 83 13.67 3.94 -14.84
N PRO A 84 12.36 3.56 -14.79
CA PRO A 84 11.91 2.57 -13.84
C PRO A 84 12.52 1.17 -14.04
N LEU A 85 12.76 0.77 -15.28
CA LEU A 85 13.40 -0.52 -15.59
C LEU A 85 14.88 -0.51 -15.23
N SER A 86 15.57 0.61 -15.49
CA SER A 86 16.96 0.79 -15.07
C SER A 86 17.12 0.77 -13.55
N ALA A 87 16.20 1.44 -12.83
CA ALA A 87 16.21 1.49 -11.37
C ALA A 87 15.80 0.16 -10.73
N ALA A 88 14.98 -0.64 -11.43
CA ALA A 88 14.51 -1.92 -10.90
C ALA A 88 15.60 -3.02 -10.90
N GLY A 89 16.66 -2.93 -11.74
CA GLY A 89 17.86 -3.75 -11.71
C GLY A 89 17.65 -5.22 -11.32
N ASP A 90 18.15 -5.59 -10.15
CA ASP A 90 18.10 -6.96 -9.63
C ASP A 90 16.65 -7.44 -9.38
N ALA A 91 15.74 -6.55 -8.97
CA ALA A 91 14.33 -6.88 -8.78
C ALA A 91 13.66 -7.26 -10.11
N LEU A 92 14.02 -6.62 -11.20
CA LEU A 92 13.54 -7.00 -12.54
C LEU A 92 14.02 -8.39 -12.93
N GLN A 93 15.28 -8.71 -12.64
CA GLN A 93 15.82 -10.05 -12.88
C GLN A 93 15.16 -11.11 -12.00
N ALA A 94 14.89 -10.81 -10.72
CA ALA A 94 14.14 -11.67 -9.84
C ALA A 94 12.71 -11.93 -10.36
N ALA A 95 12.05 -10.89 -10.86
CA ALA A 95 10.73 -11.02 -11.47
C ALA A 95 10.74 -11.92 -12.73
N TRP A 96 11.77 -11.86 -13.55
CA TRP A 96 11.95 -12.80 -14.65
C TRP A 96 12.17 -14.25 -14.21
N ARG A 97 12.71 -14.49 -13.01
CA ARG A 97 12.77 -15.83 -12.37
C ARG A 97 11.44 -16.23 -11.73
N GLY A 98 10.46 -15.33 -11.69
CA GLY A 98 9.12 -15.57 -11.16
C GLY A 98 8.90 -15.10 -9.73
N GLU A 99 9.77 -14.27 -9.19
CA GLU A 99 9.67 -13.69 -7.87
C GLU A 99 9.08 -12.27 -7.97
N ALA A 100 7.93 -12.03 -7.36
CA ALA A 100 7.39 -10.68 -7.25
C ALA A 100 8.23 -9.86 -6.25
N GLY A 101 8.35 -8.56 -6.48
CA GLY A 101 9.18 -7.71 -5.63
C GLY A 101 8.79 -6.25 -5.64
N VAL A 102 9.36 -5.50 -4.71
CA VAL A 102 9.20 -4.05 -4.59
C VAL A 102 10.58 -3.42 -4.43
N VAL A 103 10.86 -2.39 -5.24
CA VAL A 103 11.98 -1.47 -4.99
C VAL A 103 11.39 -0.22 -4.36
N GLN A 104 11.65 -0.04 -3.09
CA GLN A 104 11.14 1.11 -2.35
C GLN A 104 11.96 2.35 -2.64
N ASP A 105 11.26 3.49 -2.67
CA ASP A 105 11.86 4.82 -2.68
C ASP A 105 12.89 5.05 -3.80
N ALA A 106 12.62 4.49 -5.00
CA ALA A 106 13.48 4.65 -6.15
C ALA A 106 13.46 6.09 -6.67
N ALA A 107 14.62 6.74 -6.71
CA ALA A 107 14.77 8.04 -7.34
C ALA A 107 14.78 7.89 -8.88
N LEU A 108 13.82 8.50 -9.54
CA LEU A 108 13.67 8.45 -11.00
C LEU A 108 13.74 9.85 -11.60
N THR A 109 14.46 9.99 -12.68
CA THR A 109 14.51 11.20 -13.51
C THR A 109 13.92 10.91 -14.88
N PHE A 110 12.78 11.51 -15.20
CA PHE A 110 12.17 11.46 -16.53
C PHE A 110 12.60 12.67 -17.33
N ARG A 111 13.22 12.44 -18.48
CA ARG A 111 13.63 13.51 -19.40
C ARG A 111 12.45 13.90 -20.28
N ARG A 112 11.87 15.05 -20.03
CA ARG A 112 10.73 15.60 -20.76
C ARG A 112 11.13 16.78 -21.62
N ILE A 113 10.25 17.20 -22.54
CA ILE A 113 10.50 18.37 -23.41
C ILE A 113 10.56 19.66 -22.59
N ASP A 114 9.78 19.73 -21.53
CA ASP A 114 9.67 20.86 -20.59
C ASP A 114 10.73 20.85 -19.48
N GLY A 115 11.67 19.90 -19.53
CA GLY A 115 12.74 19.72 -18.56
C GLY A 115 12.76 18.34 -17.91
N ASN A 116 13.65 18.15 -16.95
CA ASN A 116 13.69 16.93 -16.16
C ASN A 116 12.55 16.95 -15.14
N HIS A 117 11.90 15.81 -15.00
CA HIS A 117 10.94 15.54 -13.93
C HIS A 117 11.53 14.51 -12.99
N ASP A 118 11.93 14.95 -11.81
CA ASP A 118 12.48 14.10 -10.77
C ASP A 118 11.36 13.69 -9.79
N GLY A 119 11.39 12.45 -9.36
CA GLY A 119 10.42 11.94 -8.40
C GLY A 119 10.92 10.69 -7.70
N ARG A 120 10.29 10.35 -6.58
CA ARG A 120 10.57 9.13 -5.84
C ARG A 120 9.36 8.21 -5.92
N TYR A 121 9.59 6.94 -6.20
CA TYR A 121 8.53 5.98 -6.49
C TYR A 121 8.85 4.61 -5.89
N ASP A 122 7.82 3.95 -5.41
CA ASP A 122 7.86 2.52 -5.13
C ASP A 122 7.58 1.76 -6.44
N LEU A 123 8.51 0.93 -6.85
CA LEU A 123 8.39 0.12 -8.06
C LEU A 123 7.93 -1.27 -7.69
N ARG A 124 6.72 -1.63 -8.07
CA ARG A 124 6.11 -2.92 -7.78
C ARG A 124 6.19 -3.81 -9.01
N LEU A 125 6.95 -4.91 -8.90
CA LEU A 125 7.19 -5.84 -10.01
C LEU A 125 6.39 -7.13 -9.80
N SER A 126 5.66 -7.54 -10.83
CA SER A 126 4.86 -8.76 -10.83
C SER A 126 5.17 -9.59 -12.09
N PRO A 127 5.61 -10.85 -11.96
CA PRO A 127 5.84 -11.73 -13.09
C PRO A 127 4.52 -12.12 -13.76
N VAL A 128 4.47 -12.06 -15.09
CA VAL A 128 3.34 -12.54 -15.90
C VAL A 128 3.71 -13.90 -16.48
N ARG A 129 2.91 -14.92 -16.12
CA ARG A 129 3.14 -16.31 -16.50
C ARG A 129 2.18 -16.77 -17.58
N ASP A 130 2.63 -17.68 -18.41
CA ASP A 130 1.76 -18.42 -19.35
C ASP A 130 1.08 -19.62 -18.68
N GLU A 131 0.28 -20.36 -19.47
CA GLU A 131 -0.47 -21.52 -19.02
C GLU A 131 0.45 -22.68 -18.57
N THR A 132 1.73 -22.66 -18.95
CA THR A 132 2.74 -23.64 -18.51
C THR A 132 3.45 -23.22 -17.23
N GLY A 133 3.15 -22.02 -16.71
CA GLY A 133 3.81 -21.42 -15.55
C GLY A 133 5.11 -20.69 -15.88
N ALA A 134 5.53 -20.66 -17.14
CA ALA A 134 6.73 -19.92 -17.55
C ALA A 134 6.49 -18.40 -17.55
N VAL A 135 7.46 -17.64 -17.04
CA VAL A 135 7.39 -16.18 -17.06
C VAL A 135 7.60 -15.69 -18.49
N ARG A 136 6.65 -14.91 -19.02
CA ARG A 136 6.66 -14.32 -20.35
C ARG A 136 6.76 -12.82 -20.35
N GLY A 137 6.50 -12.20 -19.22
CA GLY A 137 6.59 -10.75 -19.06
C GLY A 137 6.71 -10.35 -17.60
N VAL A 138 6.97 -9.08 -17.37
CA VAL A 138 6.99 -8.46 -16.04
C VAL A 138 6.19 -7.18 -16.09
N GLN A 139 5.17 -7.09 -15.26
CA GLN A 139 4.43 -5.85 -15.04
C GLN A 139 5.13 -5.04 -13.94
N LEU A 140 5.29 -3.74 -14.18
CA LEU A 140 5.88 -2.81 -13.23
C LEU A 140 4.93 -1.63 -13.05
N ALA A 141 4.44 -1.43 -11.83
CA ALA A 141 3.62 -0.29 -11.44
C ALA A 141 4.44 0.66 -10.56
N LEU A 142 4.28 1.97 -10.82
CA LEU A 142 4.90 3.03 -10.04
C LEU A 142 3.83 3.63 -9.11
N ALA A 143 4.00 3.45 -7.82
CA ALA A 143 3.29 4.25 -6.84
C ALA A 143 4.18 5.45 -6.45
N PRO A 144 3.63 6.65 -6.17
CA PRO A 144 4.43 7.67 -5.49
C PRO A 144 5.11 6.99 -4.31
N ALA A 145 6.41 7.20 -4.12
CA ALA A 145 7.03 6.71 -2.90
C ALA A 145 6.18 7.27 -1.78
N THR A 146 5.57 6.39 -1.01
CA THR A 146 5.03 6.82 0.25
C THR A 146 6.21 7.49 0.92
N GLU A 147 6.13 8.80 1.18
CA GLU A 147 7.08 9.40 2.09
C GLU A 147 7.07 8.45 3.28
N ALA A 148 8.08 7.62 3.38
CA ALA A 148 8.36 6.93 4.62
C ALA A 148 8.32 8.08 5.62
N PRO A 149 7.41 8.04 6.63
CA PRO A 149 7.27 9.16 7.53
C PRO A 149 8.68 9.55 7.85
N VAL A 150 9.07 10.79 7.49
CA VAL A 150 10.44 11.28 7.57
C VAL A 150 10.90 10.76 8.91
N ALA A 151 11.81 9.80 8.89
CA ALA A 151 12.52 9.40 10.08
C ALA A 151 13.33 10.66 10.45
N GLU A 152 12.64 11.62 11.03
CA GLU A 152 13.29 12.53 11.94
C GLU A 152 13.98 11.60 12.91
N ASP A 153 15.30 11.72 12.97
CA ASP A 153 16.17 11.07 13.92
C ASP A 153 15.56 11.11 15.33
N SER A 154 14.62 10.24 15.55
CA SER A 154 14.25 9.69 16.81
C SER A 154 14.45 8.19 16.61
N ALA A 155 15.66 7.74 16.97
CA ALA A 155 15.92 6.37 17.37
C ALA A 155 14.90 6.03 18.48
N GLY A 156 13.67 5.70 18.09
CA GLY A 156 12.55 5.33 18.91
C GLY A 156 12.13 3.94 18.48
N ALA A 157 12.37 2.97 19.36
CA ALA A 157 11.80 1.64 19.31
C ALA A 157 10.34 1.74 18.85
N GLY A 158 9.92 0.81 17.95
CA GLY A 158 8.53 0.74 17.47
C GLY A 158 7.57 0.80 18.66
N LEU A 159 6.39 1.40 18.47
CA LEU A 159 5.40 1.49 19.55
C LEU A 159 5.04 0.10 20.05
N ARG A 160 4.90 -0.06 21.34
CA ARG A 160 4.30 -1.26 21.93
C ARG A 160 2.81 -1.07 22.06
N ILE A 161 2.06 -1.90 21.37
CA ILE A 161 0.61 -1.76 21.18
C ILE A 161 -0.08 -2.98 21.79
N LEU A 162 -1.01 -2.75 22.71
CA LEU A 162 -1.90 -3.79 23.21
C LEU A 162 -3.19 -3.77 22.40
N VAL A 163 -3.49 -4.86 21.72
CA VAL A 163 -4.71 -5.06 20.92
C VAL A 163 -5.71 -5.86 21.73
N VAL A 164 -6.93 -5.31 21.93
CA VAL A 164 -8.02 -5.98 22.64
C VAL A 164 -9.21 -6.10 21.69
N GLU A 165 -9.45 -7.31 21.24
CA GLU A 165 -10.47 -7.67 20.25
C GLU A 165 -10.94 -9.08 20.54
N ASP A 166 -12.23 -9.28 20.76
CA ASP A 166 -12.81 -10.58 21.12
C ASP A 166 -12.90 -11.56 19.95
N ASN A 167 -12.92 -11.05 18.71
CA ASN A 167 -12.80 -11.88 17.51
C ASN A 167 -11.33 -12.21 17.24
N ILE A 168 -10.94 -13.48 17.42
CA ILE A 168 -9.56 -13.94 17.31
C ILE A 168 -8.96 -13.71 15.92
N ASP A 169 -9.74 -13.86 14.84
CA ASP A 169 -9.26 -13.65 13.48
C ASP A 169 -8.98 -12.16 13.23
N SER A 170 -9.86 -11.29 13.69
CA SER A 170 -9.68 -9.82 13.63
C SER A 170 -8.47 -9.38 14.46
N GLN A 171 -8.35 -9.90 15.69
CA GLN A 171 -7.22 -9.64 16.58
C GLN A 171 -5.89 -10.02 15.92
N TYR A 172 -5.81 -11.24 15.39
CA TYR A 172 -4.60 -11.73 14.70
C TYR A 172 -4.23 -10.83 13.53
N LEU A 173 -5.21 -10.50 12.66
CA LEU A 173 -4.99 -9.66 11.50
C LEU A 173 -4.46 -8.27 11.89
N VAL A 174 -5.06 -7.64 12.89
CA VAL A 174 -4.62 -6.33 13.39
C VAL A 174 -3.20 -6.41 13.95
N CYS A 175 -2.88 -7.42 14.75
CA CYS A 175 -1.53 -7.61 15.28
C CYS A 175 -0.49 -7.78 14.17
N GLU A 176 -0.79 -8.57 13.15
CA GLU A 176 0.14 -8.78 12.01
C GLU A 176 0.31 -7.50 11.17
N MET A 177 -0.75 -6.71 10.98
CA MET A 177 -0.63 -5.41 10.31
C MET A 177 0.25 -4.45 11.12
N LEU A 178 0.06 -4.37 12.43
CA LEU A 178 0.88 -3.51 13.31
C LEU A 178 2.35 -3.90 13.30
N LYS A 179 2.64 -5.20 13.32
CA LYS A 179 4.01 -5.73 13.18
C LYS A 179 4.61 -5.40 11.82
N ALA A 180 3.82 -5.52 10.73
CA ALA A 180 4.26 -5.15 9.39
C ALA A 180 4.59 -3.64 9.27
N PHE A 181 3.98 -2.80 10.11
CA PHE A 181 4.30 -1.36 10.22
C PHE A 181 5.52 -1.07 11.13
N GLY A 182 6.17 -2.11 11.66
CA GLY A 182 7.37 -1.96 12.50
C GLY A 182 7.07 -1.71 13.99
N HIS A 183 5.86 -2.03 14.45
CA HIS A 183 5.46 -1.94 15.86
C HIS A 183 5.50 -3.31 16.55
N GLU A 184 5.60 -3.31 17.89
CA GLU A 184 5.36 -4.52 18.69
C GLU A 184 3.85 -4.57 19.04
N ALA A 185 3.21 -5.73 18.81
CA ALA A 185 1.79 -5.89 19.09
C ALA A 185 1.52 -7.18 19.85
N ASP A 186 0.87 -7.05 21.01
CA ASP A 186 0.34 -8.15 21.81
C ASP A 186 -1.20 -8.12 21.71
N GLY A 187 -1.82 -9.28 21.41
CA GLY A 187 -3.26 -9.40 21.26
C GLY A 187 -3.89 -10.21 22.39
N VAL A 188 -5.01 -9.72 22.95
CA VAL A 188 -5.82 -10.44 23.91
C VAL A 188 -7.32 -10.33 23.57
N ALA A 189 -8.10 -11.37 23.90
CA ALA A 189 -9.52 -11.41 23.60
C ALA A 189 -10.38 -10.78 24.69
N HIS A 190 -9.88 -10.71 25.92
CA HIS A 190 -10.65 -10.26 27.08
C HIS A 190 -10.04 -9.07 27.79
N PRO A 191 -10.85 -8.10 28.24
CA PRO A 191 -10.38 -6.92 28.99
C PRO A 191 -9.61 -7.25 30.28
N ASP A 192 -9.97 -8.33 30.98
CA ASP A 192 -9.27 -8.75 32.18
C ASP A 192 -7.83 -9.20 31.91
N ASP A 193 -7.61 -9.89 30.77
CA ASP A 193 -6.26 -10.26 30.33
C ASP A 193 -5.46 -9.03 29.95
N ALA A 194 -6.11 -8.03 29.30
CA ALA A 194 -5.49 -6.75 28.99
C ALA A 194 -5.03 -6.02 30.26
N LEU A 195 -5.87 -5.92 31.29
CA LEU A 195 -5.49 -5.33 32.57
C LEU A 195 -4.34 -6.10 33.23
N GLY A 196 -4.34 -7.45 33.12
CA GLY A 196 -3.25 -8.27 33.61
C GLY A 196 -1.91 -7.99 32.91
N LEU A 197 -1.91 -7.72 31.59
CA LEU A 197 -0.72 -7.32 30.84
C LEU A 197 -0.28 -5.90 31.17
N LEU A 198 -1.21 -4.95 31.24
CA LEU A 198 -0.94 -3.56 31.60
C LEU A 198 -0.29 -3.42 32.99
N GLY A 199 -0.63 -4.32 33.92
CA GLY A 199 0.00 -4.37 35.24
C GLY A 199 1.42 -4.95 35.26
N ARG A 200 1.88 -5.62 34.20
CA ARG A 200 3.16 -6.30 34.11
C ARG A 200 4.17 -5.61 33.22
N GLN A 201 3.71 -4.93 32.19
CA GLN A 201 4.56 -4.28 31.19
C GLN A 201 3.91 -3.01 30.67
N ARG A 202 4.74 -2.10 30.13
CA ARG A 202 4.25 -0.84 29.58
C ARG A 202 3.89 -1.00 28.11
N TYR A 203 2.81 -0.33 27.70
CA TYR A 203 2.38 -0.15 26.32
C TYR A 203 2.24 1.33 26.01
N ASP A 204 2.60 1.72 24.79
CA ASP A 204 2.46 3.10 24.32
C ASP A 204 1.03 3.38 23.83
N VAL A 205 0.37 2.36 23.29
CA VAL A 205 -0.96 2.46 22.69
C VAL A 205 -1.83 1.29 23.13
N LEU A 206 -3.05 1.60 23.53
CA LEU A 206 -4.16 0.65 23.67
C LEU A 206 -5.03 0.75 22.41
N PHE A 207 -5.06 -0.30 21.61
CA PHE A 207 -6.01 -0.47 20.50
C PHE A 207 -7.12 -1.41 20.94
N SER A 208 -8.35 -0.90 21.09
CA SER A 208 -9.43 -1.67 21.68
C SER A 208 -10.71 -1.60 20.85
N ASP A 209 -11.38 -2.74 20.67
CA ASP A 209 -12.81 -2.71 20.33
C ASP A 209 -13.58 -2.00 21.45
N VAL A 210 -14.60 -1.24 21.05
CA VAL A 210 -15.53 -0.59 21.99
C VAL A 210 -16.46 -1.62 22.63
N SER A 211 -16.89 -2.64 21.87
CA SER A 211 -17.91 -3.62 22.27
C SER A 211 -17.27 -4.95 22.68
N LEU A 212 -16.64 -4.98 23.83
CA LEU A 212 -16.03 -6.20 24.38
C LEU A 212 -16.97 -6.90 25.39
N PRO A 213 -16.87 -8.22 25.58
CA PRO A 213 -17.65 -8.95 26.55
C PRO A 213 -17.20 -8.65 27.99
N GLY A 214 -18.16 -8.44 28.88
CA GLY A 214 -17.92 -8.21 30.31
C GLY A 214 -17.64 -6.75 30.65
N MET A 215 -16.55 -6.18 30.11
CA MET A 215 -16.14 -4.79 30.29
C MET A 215 -16.00 -4.12 28.93
N SER A 216 -16.59 -2.96 28.73
CA SER A 216 -16.43 -2.23 27.47
C SER A 216 -15.00 -1.75 27.26
N GLY A 217 -14.58 -1.60 25.97
CA GLY A 217 -13.27 -1.01 25.64
C GLY A 217 -13.12 0.40 26.19
N VAL A 218 -14.21 1.15 26.32
CA VAL A 218 -14.23 2.49 26.94
C VAL A 218 -13.88 2.42 28.42
N GLU A 219 -14.45 1.47 29.15
CA GLU A 219 -14.16 1.27 30.57
C GLU A 219 -12.72 0.78 30.77
N LEU A 220 -12.27 -0.15 29.92
CA LEU A 220 -10.88 -0.61 29.90
C LEU A 220 -9.89 0.54 29.70
N ALA A 221 -10.12 1.37 28.66
CA ALA A 221 -9.27 2.52 28.37
C ALA A 221 -9.27 3.55 29.52
N THR A 222 -10.43 3.78 30.16
CA THR A 222 -10.53 4.69 31.30
C THR A 222 -9.68 4.20 32.47
N ARG A 223 -9.68 2.90 32.75
CA ARG A 223 -8.81 2.31 33.79
C ARG A 223 -7.34 2.40 33.40
N ALA A 224 -7.00 2.03 32.15
CA ALA A 224 -5.64 2.06 31.65
C ALA A 224 -5.01 3.46 31.73
N ILE A 225 -5.73 4.49 31.32
CA ILE A 225 -5.25 5.89 31.37
C ILE A 225 -5.15 6.41 32.82
N LYS A 226 -6.00 5.93 33.71
CA LYS A 226 -5.88 6.29 35.14
C LYS A 226 -4.59 5.79 35.74
N ASP A 227 -4.15 4.59 35.32
CA ASP A 227 -2.92 3.97 35.82
C ASP A 227 -1.68 4.47 35.04
N ASP A 228 -1.80 4.73 33.72
CA ASP A 228 -0.75 5.34 32.91
C ASP A 228 -1.33 6.49 32.03
N PRO A 229 -1.26 7.74 32.50
CA PRO A 229 -1.75 8.91 31.74
C PRO A 229 -1.00 9.18 30.43
N SER A 230 0.16 8.55 30.21
CA SER A 230 0.94 8.69 28.96
C SER A 230 0.45 7.75 27.86
N MET A 231 -0.37 6.74 28.20
CA MET A 231 -0.93 5.81 27.24
C MET A 231 -1.89 6.51 26.29
N ARG A 232 -1.82 6.13 25.04
CA ARG A 232 -2.67 6.64 23.96
C ARG A 232 -3.70 5.59 23.59
N VAL A 233 -4.87 6.02 23.11
CA VAL A 233 -5.97 5.10 22.83
C VAL A 233 -6.46 5.23 21.39
N ILE A 234 -6.64 4.08 20.75
CA ILE A 234 -7.34 3.93 19.48
C ILE A 234 -8.52 2.99 19.71
N PHE A 235 -9.74 3.45 19.42
CA PHE A 235 -10.93 2.63 19.47
C PHE A 235 -11.28 2.14 18.06
N ALA A 236 -11.60 0.85 17.93
CA ALA A 236 -12.27 0.28 16.76
C ALA A 236 -13.75 0.07 17.10
N SER A 237 -14.68 0.58 16.28
CA SER A 237 -16.11 0.53 16.55
C SER A 237 -16.92 0.18 15.31
N GLY A 238 -17.89 -0.72 15.44
CA GLY A 238 -18.85 -1.04 14.38
C GLY A 238 -20.04 -0.06 14.29
N TYR A 239 -20.29 0.69 15.36
CA TYR A 239 -21.39 1.66 15.45
C TYR A 239 -20.82 3.00 15.93
N GLY A 240 -20.84 4.00 15.05
CA GLY A 240 -20.31 5.35 15.22
C GLY A 240 -20.21 5.91 16.65
N ASP A 241 -19.41 6.93 16.80
CA ASP A 241 -18.83 7.55 18.01
C ASP A 241 -19.77 7.95 19.17
N THR A 242 -21.01 7.50 19.22
CA THR A 242 -21.99 7.95 20.22
C THR A 242 -21.56 7.60 21.65
N LEU A 243 -20.86 6.46 21.83
CA LEU A 243 -20.36 6.02 23.13
C LEU A 243 -19.06 6.74 23.53
N LEU A 244 -18.36 7.33 22.57
CA LEU A 244 -17.06 7.96 22.78
C LEU A 244 -17.16 9.46 23.10
N ARG A 245 -18.33 10.09 22.88
CA ARG A 245 -18.51 11.56 22.97
C ARG A 245 -18.33 12.16 24.37
N HIS A 246 -18.30 11.34 25.40
CA HIS A 246 -18.20 11.79 26.79
C HIS A 246 -16.85 11.50 27.44
N LEU A 247 -15.85 11.09 26.62
CA LEU A 247 -14.52 10.79 27.14
C LEU A 247 -13.73 12.07 27.40
N GLU A 248 -13.12 12.16 28.58
CA GLU A 248 -12.33 13.31 29.02
C GLU A 248 -10.84 13.20 28.60
N PHE A 249 -10.45 12.13 27.90
CA PHE A 249 -9.09 11.93 27.42
C PHE A 249 -9.05 11.87 25.88
N PRO A 250 -7.90 12.24 25.27
CA PRO A 250 -7.75 12.18 23.82
C PRO A 250 -7.70 10.73 23.33
N TYR A 251 -8.39 10.46 22.24
CA TYR A 251 -8.42 9.17 21.56
C TYR A 251 -8.48 9.36 20.06
N GLN A 252 -8.19 8.29 19.32
CA GLN A 252 -8.54 8.15 17.90
C GLN A 252 -9.65 7.10 17.78
N SER A 253 -10.53 7.24 16.81
CA SER A 253 -11.53 6.24 16.49
C SER A 253 -11.43 5.76 15.05
N LEU A 254 -11.60 4.45 14.85
CA LEU A 254 -11.68 3.78 13.56
C LEU A 254 -13.04 3.10 13.46
N GLN A 255 -13.79 3.41 12.40
CA GLN A 255 -15.06 2.74 12.14
C GLN A 255 -14.81 1.43 11.40
N LYS A 256 -15.28 0.31 11.95
CA LYS A 256 -15.25 -1.01 11.27
C LYS A 256 -16.32 -1.07 10.16
N PRO A 257 -16.00 -1.64 8.98
CA PRO A 257 -14.67 -2.06 8.56
C PRO A 257 -13.78 -0.86 8.20
N TYR A 258 -12.52 -0.91 8.60
CA TYR A 258 -11.52 0.11 8.26
C TYR A 258 -10.45 -0.47 7.32
N GLU A 259 -9.86 0.40 6.52
CA GLU A 259 -8.78 0.06 5.60
C GLU A 259 -7.41 0.25 6.26
N ILE A 260 -6.39 -0.36 5.65
CA ILE A 260 -5.00 -0.32 6.12
C ILE A 260 -4.51 1.12 6.30
N ASP A 261 -4.82 2.00 5.34
CA ASP A 261 -4.41 3.41 5.35
C ASP A 261 -5.03 4.17 6.53
N GLN A 262 -6.28 3.84 6.91
CA GLN A 262 -6.96 4.44 8.05
C GLN A 262 -6.30 4.05 9.37
N LEU A 263 -5.86 2.78 9.50
CA LEU A 263 -5.12 2.31 10.66
C LEU A 263 -3.76 3.02 10.77
N GLN A 264 -3.02 3.15 9.66
CA GLN A 264 -1.75 3.88 9.63
C GLN A 264 -1.92 5.35 10.02
N ASP A 265 -2.94 6.02 9.48
CA ASP A 265 -3.25 7.40 9.82
C ASP A 265 -3.58 7.59 11.31
N ALA A 266 -4.35 6.67 11.89
CA ALA A 266 -4.67 6.71 13.32
C ALA A 266 -3.41 6.54 14.17
N LEU A 267 -2.53 5.60 13.83
CA LEU A 267 -1.24 5.39 14.49
C LEU A 267 -0.33 6.62 14.38
N ALA A 268 -0.22 7.22 13.19
CA ALA A 268 0.57 8.43 12.97
C ALA A 268 0.07 9.62 13.81
N LYS A 269 -1.27 9.80 13.94
CA LYS A 269 -1.87 10.83 14.79
C LYS A 269 -1.56 10.59 16.26
N VAL A 270 -1.64 9.35 16.71
CA VAL A 270 -1.34 8.96 18.09
C VAL A 270 0.15 9.12 18.40
N ALA A 271 1.05 8.77 17.46
CA ALA A 271 2.49 8.92 17.63
C ALA A 271 2.93 10.39 17.78
N ARG A 272 2.26 11.31 17.07
CA ARG A 272 2.56 12.75 17.11
C ARG A 272 1.96 13.50 18.30
N ALA A 273 1.01 12.89 19.01
CA ALA A 273 0.38 13.54 20.16
C ALA A 273 1.41 13.71 21.30
N PRO A 274 1.59 14.93 21.88
CA PRO A 274 2.52 15.11 22.98
C PRO A 274 2.13 14.26 24.17
N ALA A 275 3.11 13.55 24.74
CA ALA A 275 2.90 12.80 25.97
C ALA A 275 2.48 13.75 27.08
N ARG A 276 1.37 13.49 27.75
CA ARG A 276 0.96 14.23 28.96
C ARG A 276 2.04 13.98 30.04
N ARG A 277 2.62 15.07 30.53
CA ARG A 277 3.50 15.04 31.71
C ARG A 277 2.65 15.05 32.98
#